data_1f857916364ee59a2bdd42d4d32aed01
#
_entry.id   1f857916364ee59a2bdd42d4d32aed01
#
_cell.length_a   1.000
_cell.length_b   1.000
_cell.length_c   1.000
_cell.angle_alpha   90.00
_cell.angle_beta   90.00
_cell.angle_gamma   90.00
#
_symmetry.space_group_name_H-M   'P 1'
#
loop_
_entity.id
_entity.type
_entity.pdbx_description
1 polymer ?
#
loop_
_entity_poly.entity_id
_entity_poly.type
_entity_poly.pdbx_seq_one_letter_code
_entity_poly.pdbx_strand_id
1 'polypeptide(L)'
;MASSKLLKERIESIQDTRKITNAMYLISSSKLRKARKNYQNVLPYFTRMRDTISRVVPHLPDEPVHPFFHERQREDGDPRRAYLVLTADKGMAGSFNQNVLKLLLEKADRNDRFYVIGQVGYRALRKDPRLVREFQYGATAPSLQRARDITVDAIDDFKSGKLDAVS
;
A
#
# COMPACT_ATOMS: atom_id res chain seq x y z
N MET A 1 -55.02 3.48 0.91
CA MET A 1 -54.32 4.71 1.36
C MET A 1 -52.97 4.45 2.01
N ALA A 2 -52.80 3.43 2.86
CA ALA A 2 -51.50 3.10 3.46
C ALA A 2 -50.38 2.74 2.44
N SER A 3 -50.72 2.01 1.37
CA SER A 3 -49.75 1.64 0.32
C SER A 3 -49.18 2.84 -0.45
N SER A 4 -49.96 3.85 -0.75
CA SER A 4 -49.55 5.06 -1.46
C SER A 4 -48.58 5.92 -0.62
N LYS A 5 -48.84 6.01 0.68
CA LYS A 5 -47.91 6.73 1.60
C LYS A 5 -46.57 6.04 1.68
N LEU A 6 -46.54 4.72 1.87
CA LEU A 6 -45.31 3.92 1.88
C LEU A 6 -44.52 4.05 0.57
N LEU A 7 -45.21 4.06 -0.57
CA LEU A 7 -44.57 4.25 -1.87
C LEU A 7 -43.88 5.63 -1.99
N LYS A 8 -44.56 6.68 -1.51
CA LYS A 8 -44.04 8.05 -1.51
C LYS A 8 -42.80 8.17 -0.64
N GLU A 9 -42.84 7.65 0.59
CA GLU A 9 -41.70 7.63 1.50
C GLU A 9 -40.50 6.88 0.91
N ARG A 10 -40.76 5.77 0.19
CA ARG A 10 -39.69 4.99 -0.48
C ARG A 10 -39.08 5.76 -1.64
N ILE A 11 -39.88 6.48 -2.43
CA ILE A 11 -39.39 7.33 -3.52
C ILE A 11 -38.53 8.45 -2.98
N GLU A 12 -38.92 9.13 -1.91
CA GLU A 12 -38.14 10.19 -1.24
C GLU A 12 -36.82 9.63 -0.74
N SER A 13 -36.81 8.48 -0.06
CA SER A 13 -35.59 7.82 0.42
C SER A 13 -34.62 7.46 -0.73
N ILE A 14 -35.14 6.98 -1.86
CA ILE A 14 -34.34 6.67 -3.04
C ILE A 14 -33.74 7.93 -3.66
N GLN A 15 -34.51 9.00 -3.71
CA GLN A 15 -34.04 10.30 -4.21
C GLN A 15 -32.91 10.86 -3.37
N ASP A 16 -33.03 10.76 -2.05
CA ASP A 16 -31.98 11.23 -1.13
C ASP A 16 -30.73 10.37 -1.22
N THR A 17 -30.87 9.05 -1.29
CA THR A 17 -29.77 8.13 -1.57
C THR A 17 -29.05 8.49 -2.89
N ARG A 18 -29.80 8.82 -3.93
CA ARG A 18 -29.24 9.26 -5.23
C ARG A 18 -28.44 10.56 -5.10
N LYS A 19 -28.94 11.55 -4.33
CA LYS A 19 -28.22 12.81 -4.08
C LYS A 19 -26.89 12.55 -3.38
N ILE A 20 -26.90 11.71 -2.33
CA ILE A 20 -25.70 11.33 -1.57
C ILE A 20 -24.70 10.61 -2.50
N THR A 21 -25.16 9.65 -3.29
CA THR A 21 -24.29 8.91 -4.22
C THR A 21 -23.67 9.83 -5.26
N ASN A 22 -24.42 10.79 -5.80
CA ASN A 22 -23.89 11.80 -6.72
C ASN A 22 -22.81 12.67 -6.07
N ALA A 23 -23.03 13.13 -4.84
CA ALA A 23 -22.04 13.88 -4.09
C ALA A 23 -20.75 13.06 -3.87
N MET A 24 -20.89 11.79 -3.47
CA MET A 24 -19.75 10.86 -3.33
C MET A 24 -19.02 10.65 -4.65
N TYR A 25 -19.71 10.53 -5.76
CA TYR A 25 -19.11 10.42 -7.09
C TYR A 25 -18.25 11.65 -7.43
N LEU A 26 -18.79 12.86 -7.22
CA LEU A 26 -18.08 14.11 -7.50
C LEU A 26 -16.81 14.27 -6.65
N ILE A 27 -16.92 13.96 -5.34
CA ILE A 27 -15.78 14.00 -4.42
C ILE A 27 -14.71 12.97 -4.83
N SER A 28 -15.12 11.74 -5.12
CA SER A 28 -14.20 10.67 -5.52
C SER A 28 -13.51 10.98 -6.85
N SER A 29 -14.25 11.51 -7.83
CA SER A 29 -13.70 11.93 -9.12
C SER A 29 -12.67 13.07 -8.96
N SER A 30 -12.93 14.02 -8.05
CA SER A 30 -11.99 15.10 -7.75
C SER A 30 -10.72 14.57 -7.08
N LYS A 31 -10.86 13.68 -6.10
CA LYS A 31 -9.72 13.03 -5.42
C LYS A 31 -8.89 12.20 -6.41
N LEU A 32 -9.53 11.46 -7.30
CA LEU A 32 -8.85 10.67 -8.34
C LEU A 32 -8.02 11.56 -9.27
N ARG A 33 -8.59 12.69 -9.74
CA ARG A 33 -7.85 13.65 -10.58
C ARG A 33 -6.63 14.20 -9.85
N LYS A 34 -6.78 14.58 -8.57
CA LYS A 34 -5.66 15.08 -7.75
C LYS A 34 -4.59 14.01 -7.55
N ALA A 35 -4.97 12.79 -7.22
CA ALA A 35 -4.04 11.68 -7.04
C ALA A 35 -3.28 11.36 -8.34
N ARG A 36 -3.97 11.33 -9.48
CA ARG A 36 -3.37 11.11 -10.80
C ARG A 36 -2.37 12.21 -11.16
N LYS A 37 -2.72 13.48 -10.90
CA LYS A 37 -1.79 14.60 -11.12
C LYS A 37 -0.53 14.48 -10.25
N ASN A 38 -0.70 14.15 -8.96
CA ASN A 38 0.44 13.94 -8.07
C ASN A 38 1.35 12.81 -8.56
N TYR A 39 0.77 11.69 -8.97
CA TYR A 39 1.51 10.57 -9.55
C TYR A 39 2.30 10.99 -10.80
N GLN A 40 1.64 11.69 -11.73
CA GLN A 40 2.30 12.19 -12.95
C GLN A 40 3.45 13.16 -12.67
N ASN A 41 3.37 13.94 -11.61
CA ASN A 41 4.44 14.85 -11.22
C ASN A 41 5.66 14.12 -10.64
N VAL A 42 5.45 13.00 -9.95
CA VAL A 42 6.54 12.23 -9.31
C VAL A 42 7.16 11.21 -10.26
N LEU A 43 6.39 10.68 -11.19
CA LEU A 43 6.81 9.62 -12.11
C LEU A 43 8.10 9.93 -12.89
N PRO A 44 8.30 11.13 -13.47
CA PRO A 44 9.53 11.44 -14.20
C PRO A 44 10.78 11.41 -13.32
N TYR A 45 10.66 11.86 -12.07
CA TYR A 45 11.76 11.80 -11.10
C TYR A 45 12.11 10.34 -10.78
N PHE A 46 11.10 9.54 -10.45
CA PHE A 46 11.29 8.12 -10.16
C PHE A 46 11.93 7.36 -11.33
N THR A 47 11.45 7.61 -12.55
CA THR A 47 12.01 6.99 -13.76
C THR A 47 13.48 7.35 -13.95
N ARG A 48 13.83 8.64 -13.84
CA ARG A 48 15.22 9.10 -13.97
C ARG A 48 16.13 8.49 -12.90
N MET A 49 15.66 8.42 -11.66
CA MET A 49 16.41 7.83 -10.56
C MET A 49 16.67 6.34 -10.82
N ARG A 50 15.64 5.59 -11.23
CA ARG A 50 15.75 4.18 -11.57
C ARG A 50 16.75 3.97 -12.73
N ASP A 51 16.63 4.77 -13.79
CA ASP A 51 17.52 4.67 -14.96
C ASP A 51 18.97 5.01 -14.59
N THR A 52 19.18 5.97 -13.68
CA THR A 52 20.52 6.29 -13.16
C THR A 52 21.10 5.12 -12.38
N ILE A 53 20.34 4.53 -11.47
CA ILE A 53 20.76 3.35 -10.70
C ILE A 53 21.10 2.20 -11.66
N SER A 54 20.24 1.91 -12.63
CA SER A 54 20.47 0.84 -13.63
C SER A 54 21.72 1.03 -14.46
N ARG A 55 22.16 2.28 -14.68
CA ARG A 55 23.42 2.58 -15.37
C ARG A 55 24.65 2.44 -14.48
N VAL A 56 24.52 2.73 -13.20
CA VAL A 56 25.64 2.69 -12.23
C VAL A 56 25.95 1.26 -11.80
N VAL A 57 24.91 0.47 -11.53
CA VAL A 57 25.05 -0.91 -11.00
C VAL A 57 26.01 -1.78 -11.80
N PRO A 58 25.99 -1.82 -13.16
CA PRO A 58 26.93 -2.64 -13.94
C PRO A 58 28.40 -2.21 -13.84
N HIS A 59 28.68 -1.02 -13.29
CA HIS A 59 30.04 -0.49 -13.15
C HIS A 59 30.54 -0.55 -11.69
N LEU A 60 29.76 -1.16 -10.80
CA LEU A 60 30.22 -1.42 -9.44
C LEU A 60 31.27 -2.55 -9.42
N PRO A 61 32.22 -2.55 -8.46
CA PRO A 61 33.14 -3.66 -8.30
C PRO A 61 32.37 -4.95 -7.96
N ASP A 62 32.99 -6.10 -8.27
CA ASP A 62 32.38 -7.42 -8.04
C ASP A 62 32.10 -7.68 -6.56
N GLU A 63 32.85 -7.04 -5.66
CA GLU A 63 32.55 -7.01 -4.23
C GLU A 63 31.96 -5.65 -3.83
N PRO A 64 30.65 -5.48 -3.86
CA PRO A 64 30.00 -4.21 -3.52
C PRO A 64 30.16 -3.89 -2.03
N VAL A 65 30.70 -2.70 -1.75
CA VAL A 65 31.01 -2.22 -0.40
C VAL A 65 29.76 -1.90 0.43
N HIS A 66 28.59 -1.80 -0.20
CA HIS A 66 27.38 -1.35 0.49
C HIS A 66 26.34 -2.47 0.67
N PRO A 67 25.74 -2.60 1.86
CA PRO A 67 24.79 -3.67 2.17
C PRO A 67 23.61 -3.81 1.20
N PHE A 68 23.22 -2.75 0.50
CA PHE A 68 22.11 -2.78 -0.47
C PHE A 68 22.42 -3.55 -1.76
N PHE A 69 23.69 -3.87 -2.00
CA PHE A 69 24.14 -4.61 -3.17
C PHE A 69 24.54 -6.05 -2.85
N HIS A 70 24.44 -6.47 -1.58
CA HIS A 70 24.69 -7.85 -1.19
C HIS A 70 23.38 -8.62 -1.06
N GLU A 71 23.27 -9.73 -1.76
CA GLU A 71 22.29 -10.75 -1.40
C GLU A 71 22.74 -11.44 -0.12
N ARG A 72 21.96 -11.28 0.94
CA ARG A 72 22.25 -11.96 2.19
C ARG A 72 21.85 -13.43 2.05
N GLN A 73 22.85 -14.29 2.08
CA GLN A 73 22.63 -15.73 2.22
C GLN A 73 22.50 -16.04 3.72
N ARG A 74 21.43 -16.70 4.10
CA ARG A 74 21.24 -17.22 5.45
C ARG A 74 21.60 -18.69 5.52
N GLU A 75 22.15 -19.11 6.64
CA GLU A 75 22.44 -20.54 6.89
C GLU A 75 21.14 -21.36 6.95
N ASP A 76 20.01 -20.77 7.37
CA ASP A 76 18.69 -21.39 7.40
C ASP A 76 17.99 -21.44 6.03
N GLY A 77 18.60 -20.86 4.99
CA GLY A 77 18.19 -20.97 3.60
C GLY A 77 17.00 -20.12 3.17
N ASP A 78 16.19 -19.59 4.11
CA ASP A 78 14.95 -18.86 3.81
C ASP A 78 15.16 -17.35 3.97
N PRO A 79 15.14 -16.55 2.88
CA PRO A 79 15.23 -15.10 2.97
C PRO A 79 14.01 -14.52 3.69
N ARG A 80 14.26 -13.56 4.58
CA ARG A 80 13.22 -12.81 5.29
C ARG A 80 12.87 -11.55 4.51
N ARG A 81 11.72 -11.55 3.86
CA ARG A 81 11.26 -10.41 3.07
C ARG A 81 10.31 -9.53 3.88
N ALA A 82 10.43 -8.23 3.70
CA ALA A 82 9.41 -7.29 4.13
C ALA A 82 8.46 -6.99 2.97
N TYR A 83 7.16 -7.13 3.20
CA TYR A 83 6.13 -6.69 2.27
C TYR A 83 5.51 -5.40 2.77
N LEU A 84 5.62 -4.34 1.96
CA LEU A 84 4.89 -3.11 2.19
C LEU A 84 3.50 -3.22 1.56
N VAL A 85 2.49 -3.46 2.39
CA VAL A 85 1.13 -3.76 1.96
C VAL A 85 0.27 -2.51 1.98
N LEU A 86 -0.10 -2.00 0.80
CA LEU A 86 -0.94 -0.82 0.65
C LEU A 86 -2.39 -1.23 0.37
N THR A 87 -3.27 -0.87 1.29
CA THR A 87 -4.72 -1.10 1.16
C THR A 87 -5.50 0.19 1.39
N ALA A 88 -6.80 0.16 1.11
CA ALA A 88 -7.66 1.29 1.38
C ALA A 88 -7.98 1.44 2.89
N ASP A 89 -8.34 2.65 3.30
CA ASP A 89 -8.81 2.93 4.67
C ASP A 89 -10.27 2.53 4.88
N LYS A 90 -11.05 2.51 3.81
CA LYS A 90 -12.49 2.22 3.83
C LYS A 90 -12.85 1.23 2.73
N GLY A 91 -14.04 0.66 2.83
CA GLY A 91 -14.63 -0.19 1.80
C GLY A 91 -14.96 0.55 0.51
N MET A 92 -15.75 -0.08 -0.34
CA MET A 92 -16.17 0.41 -1.67
C MET A 92 -15.04 0.57 -2.70
N ALA A 93 -13.97 -0.23 -2.55
CA ALA A 93 -12.83 -0.28 -3.47
C ALA A 93 -12.90 -1.51 -4.43
N GLY A 94 -14.10 -2.06 -4.65
CA GLY A 94 -14.28 -3.29 -5.42
C GLY A 94 -13.43 -4.44 -4.86
N SER A 95 -12.82 -5.22 -5.72
CA SER A 95 -11.95 -6.35 -5.36
C SER A 95 -10.51 -5.95 -5.02
N PHE A 96 -10.14 -4.67 -5.12
CA PHE A 96 -8.75 -4.21 -4.95
C PHE A 96 -8.10 -4.75 -3.69
N ASN A 97 -8.70 -4.49 -2.52
CA ASN A 97 -8.12 -4.93 -1.25
C ASN A 97 -8.00 -6.45 -1.14
N GLN A 98 -9.01 -7.18 -1.62
CA GLN A 98 -9.00 -8.64 -1.60
C GLN A 98 -7.90 -9.20 -2.50
N ASN A 99 -7.71 -8.63 -3.69
CA ASN A 99 -6.66 -9.04 -4.61
C ASN A 99 -5.27 -8.79 -4.05
N VAL A 100 -5.05 -7.63 -3.38
CA VAL A 100 -3.78 -7.33 -2.70
C VAL A 100 -3.49 -8.34 -1.60
N LEU A 101 -4.47 -8.61 -0.73
CA LEU A 101 -4.31 -9.56 0.38
C LEU A 101 -4.09 -11.00 -0.13
N LYS A 102 -4.82 -11.41 -1.17
CA LYS A 102 -4.65 -12.71 -1.80
C LYS A 102 -3.22 -12.85 -2.36
N LEU A 103 -2.76 -11.88 -3.14
CA LEU A 103 -1.41 -11.87 -3.71
C LEU A 103 -0.33 -11.91 -2.62
N LEU A 104 -0.52 -11.17 -1.52
CA LEU A 104 0.38 -11.21 -0.38
C LEU A 104 0.48 -12.62 0.20
N LEU A 105 -0.66 -13.23 0.51
CA LEU A 105 -0.71 -14.56 1.14
C LEU A 105 -0.22 -15.68 0.22
N GLU A 106 -0.35 -15.51 -1.10
CA GLU A 106 0.20 -16.45 -2.09
C GLU A 106 1.72 -16.38 -2.21
N LYS A 107 2.33 -15.19 -1.95
CA LYS A 107 3.77 -14.97 -2.13
C LYS A 107 4.57 -15.02 -0.83
N ALA A 108 3.92 -14.79 0.30
CA ALA A 108 4.61 -14.60 1.56
C ALA A 108 4.84 -15.92 2.29
N ASP A 109 6.07 -16.12 2.73
CA ASP A 109 6.50 -17.23 3.55
C ASP A 109 6.30 -16.95 5.05
N ARG A 110 6.51 -17.97 5.90
CA ARG A 110 6.30 -17.86 7.35
C ARG A 110 7.27 -16.90 8.04
N ASN A 111 8.46 -16.70 7.47
CA ASN A 111 9.52 -15.86 8.03
C ASN A 111 9.41 -14.39 7.59
N ASP A 112 8.52 -14.09 6.66
CA ASP A 112 8.34 -12.77 6.11
C ASP A 112 7.71 -11.80 7.12
N ARG A 113 7.78 -10.50 6.83
CA ARG A 113 7.28 -9.42 7.68
C ARG A 113 6.35 -8.51 6.90
N PHE A 114 5.26 -8.09 7.54
CA PHE A 114 4.26 -7.21 6.92
C PHE A 114 4.26 -5.83 7.55
N TYR A 115 4.41 -4.83 6.71
CA TYR A 115 4.26 -3.41 7.02
C TYR A 115 3.01 -2.91 6.33
N VAL A 116 1.96 -2.63 7.08
CA VAL A 116 0.63 -2.40 6.50
C VAL A 116 0.23 -0.93 6.57
N ILE A 117 -0.22 -0.41 5.43
CA ILE A 117 -0.84 0.90 5.28
C ILE A 117 -2.30 0.68 4.88
N GLY A 118 -3.21 1.34 5.59
CA GLY A 118 -4.64 1.27 5.35
C GLY A 118 -5.38 0.31 6.27
N GLN A 119 -6.52 0.77 6.73
CA GLN A 119 -7.31 0.10 7.77
C GLN A 119 -7.90 -1.26 7.34
N VAL A 120 -8.15 -1.44 6.03
CA VAL A 120 -8.70 -2.71 5.54
C VAL A 120 -7.68 -3.82 5.66
N GLY A 121 -6.44 -3.58 5.26
CA GLY A 121 -5.34 -4.54 5.39
C GLY A 121 -5.01 -4.84 6.84
N TYR A 122 -4.93 -3.80 7.68
CA TYR A 122 -4.69 -3.99 9.10
C TYR A 122 -5.74 -4.90 9.76
N ARG A 123 -7.02 -4.64 9.53
CA ARG A 123 -8.09 -5.48 10.09
C ARG A 123 -8.02 -6.94 9.66
N ALA A 124 -7.59 -7.17 8.42
CA ALA A 124 -7.42 -8.52 7.88
C ALA A 124 -6.20 -9.23 8.51
N LEU A 125 -5.10 -8.51 8.71
CA LEU A 125 -3.80 -9.07 9.10
C LEU A 125 -3.47 -8.93 10.60
N ARG A 126 -4.28 -8.25 11.40
CA ARG A 126 -3.99 -7.94 12.82
C ARG A 126 -3.74 -9.15 13.72
N LYS A 127 -4.16 -10.33 13.30
CA LYS A 127 -3.92 -11.59 14.03
C LYS A 127 -2.77 -12.41 13.41
N ASP A 128 -2.20 -11.96 12.31
CA ASP A 128 -1.09 -12.63 11.65
C ASP A 128 0.22 -12.29 12.38
N PRO A 129 0.99 -13.29 12.84
CA PRO A 129 2.24 -13.06 13.56
C PRO A 129 3.33 -12.36 12.74
N ARG A 130 3.19 -12.32 11.42
CA ARG A 130 4.10 -11.63 10.50
C ARG A 130 3.86 -10.12 10.45
N LEU A 131 2.75 -9.63 11.01
CA LEU A 131 2.50 -8.18 11.09
C LEU A 131 3.44 -7.53 12.09
N VAL A 132 4.39 -6.74 11.57
CA VAL A 132 5.37 -6.00 12.38
C VAL A 132 4.84 -4.63 12.76
N ARG A 133 4.26 -3.91 11.82
CA ARG A 133 3.82 -2.54 12.02
C ARG A 133 2.62 -2.16 11.18
N GLU A 134 1.70 -1.47 11.83
CA GLU A 134 0.65 -0.69 11.20
C GLU A 134 1.08 0.77 11.15
N PHE A 135 1.00 1.37 9.96
CA PHE A 135 1.12 2.81 9.84
C PHE A 135 -0.27 3.44 9.92
N GLN A 136 -0.51 4.21 10.98
CA GLN A 136 -1.80 4.88 11.22
C GLN A 136 -2.11 6.01 10.21
N TYR A 137 -1.31 6.12 9.17
CA TYR A 137 -1.52 7.07 8.08
C TYR A 137 -2.51 6.51 7.09
N GLY A 138 -3.55 7.29 6.80
CA GLY A 138 -4.46 6.92 5.72
C GLY A 138 -3.73 6.89 4.37
N ALA A 139 -3.98 5.85 3.60
CA ALA A 139 -3.48 5.75 2.22
C ALA A 139 -3.96 6.92 1.33
N THR A 140 -5.00 7.62 1.76
CA THR A 140 -5.65 8.72 1.02
C THR A 140 -4.90 10.05 1.04
N ALA A 141 -3.90 10.23 1.90
CA ALA A 141 -3.15 11.50 2.01
C ALA A 141 -1.64 11.24 2.04
N PRO A 142 -1.03 10.77 0.93
CA PRO A 142 0.39 10.54 0.87
C PRO A 142 1.17 11.86 1.03
N SER A 143 2.23 11.84 1.82
CA SER A 143 3.18 12.93 1.97
C SER A 143 4.61 12.39 2.00
N LEU A 144 5.57 13.23 1.65
CA LEU A 144 6.98 12.85 1.68
C LEU A 144 7.43 12.43 3.09
N GLN A 145 6.93 13.11 4.14
CA GLN A 145 7.26 12.77 5.52
C GLN A 145 6.77 11.35 5.86
N ARG A 146 5.52 11.03 5.52
CA ARG A 146 4.96 9.68 5.75
C ARG A 146 5.70 8.60 4.97
N ALA A 147 6.09 8.90 3.73
CA ALA A 147 6.90 7.97 2.94
C ALA A 147 8.27 7.72 3.58
N ARG A 148 8.90 8.75 4.15
CA ARG A 148 10.16 8.62 4.91
C ARG A 148 9.97 7.76 6.16
N ASP A 149 8.96 8.04 6.97
CA ASP A 149 8.70 7.30 8.21
C ASP A 149 8.54 5.79 7.93
N ILE A 150 7.83 5.44 6.86
CA ILE A 150 7.65 4.06 6.42
C ILE A 150 8.99 3.46 5.95
N THR A 151 9.74 4.22 5.16
CA THR A 151 10.99 3.73 4.55
C THR A 151 12.09 3.56 5.60
N VAL A 152 12.18 4.47 6.57
CA VAL A 152 13.19 4.40 7.65
C VAL A 152 13.06 3.09 8.42
N ASP A 153 11.85 2.72 8.84
CA ASP A 153 11.63 1.48 9.59
C ASP A 153 12.07 0.23 8.79
N ALA A 154 11.67 0.15 7.52
CA ALA A 154 12.03 -0.97 6.67
C ALA A 154 13.56 -1.03 6.39
N ILE A 155 14.20 0.14 6.19
CA ILE A 155 15.64 0.24 5.97
C ILE A 155 16.42 -0.12 7.24
N ASP A 156 15.98 0.32 8.41
CA ASP A 156 16.64 0.02 9.67
C ASP A 156 16.58 -1.48 9.99
N ASP A 157 15.44 -2.12 9.74
CA ASP A 157 15.31 -3.56 9.88
C ASP A 157 16.14 -4.33 8.83
N PHE A 158 16.26 -3.80 7.62
CA PHE A 158 17.18 -4.35 6.62
C PHE A 158 18.64 -4.18 7.03
N LYS A 159 19.09 -2.98 7.45
CA LYS A 159 20.46 -2.71 7.87
C LYS A 159 20.87 -3.52 9.09
N SER A 160 19.96 -3.72 10.03
CA SER A 160 20.22 -4.53 11.24
C SER A 160 20.22 -6.04 11.00
N GLY A 161 19.99 -6.50 9.76
CA GLY A 161 20.00 -7.93 9.41
C GLY A 161 18.74 -8.69 9.80
N LYS A 162 17.69 -8.00 10.21
CA LYS A 162 16.38 -8.62 10.48
C LYS A 162 15.66 -8.99 9.19
N LEU A 163 15.94 -8.27 8.10
CA LEU A 163 15.39 -8.46 6.77
C LEU A 163 16.51 -8.64 5.75
N ASP A 164 16.21 -9.37 4.69
CA ASP A 164 17.12 -9.61 3.56
C ASP A 164 16.65 -8.91 2.28
N ALA A 165 15.35 -8.62 2.16
CA ALA A 165 14.76 -7.87 1.06
C ALA A 165 13.52 -7.08 1.49
N VAL A 166 13.16 -6.05 0.70
CA VAL A 166 11.94 -5.25 0.85
C VAL A 166 11.20 -5.24 -0.49
N SER A 167 9.90 -5.59 -0.48
CA SER A 167 9.02 -5.69 -1.66
C SER A 167 7.75 -4.86 -1.51
#